data_e91544380ffafb03f42950b35de195e4
#
_entry.id   e91544380ffafb03f42950b35de195e4
#
_cell.length_a   1.000
_cell.length_b   1.000
_cell.length_c   1.000
_cell.angle_alpha   90.00
_cell.angle_beta   90.00
_cell.angle_gamma   90.00
#
_symmetry.space_group_name_H-M   'P 1'
#
loop_
_entity.id
_entity.type
_entity.pdbx_description
1 polymer ?
#
loop_
_entity_poly.entity_id
_entity_poly.type
_entity_poly.pdbx_seq_one_letter_code
_entity_poly.pdbx_strand_id
1 'polypeptide(L)'
;MRRSKLEIHIDILRALAYHGRLKPTHITYKANVNCSALKECLDFLIERNLIKEQSISRRKQTRKYYAITDLGLTALRNVKEINKALHVFEEANVSGIELPYETERIPF
;
A
#
# COMPACT_ATOMS: atom_id res chain seq x y z
N MET A 1 5.93 4.84 17.12
CA MET A 1 6.90 4.64 16.04
C MET A 1 6.37 5.17 14.73
N ARG A 2 7.17 5.93 14.03
CA ARG A 2 6.75 6.49 12.76
C ARG A 2 6.85 5.47 11.65
N ARG A 3 5.82 5.43 10.84
CA ARG A 3 5.86 4.60 9.64
C ARG A 3 6.59 5.37 8.53
N SER A 4 7.27 4.65 7.68
CA SER A 4 7.86 5.25 6.49
C SER A 4 6.76 5.64 5.52
N LYS A 5 7.09 6.50 4.55
CA LYS A 5 6.13 6.86 3.52
C LYS A 5 5.65 5.63 2.75
N LEU A 6 6.56 4.70 2.50
CA LEU A 6 6.19 3.47 1.82
C LEU A 6 5.16 2.67 2.62
N GLU A 7 5.36 2.57 3.92
CA GLU A 7 4.41 1.86 4.77
C GLU A 7 3.04 2.51 4.76
N ILE A 8 3.02 3.84 4.77
CA ILE A 8 1.76 4.57 4.69
C ILE A 8 1.06 4.30 3.37
N HIS A 9 1.80 4.33 2.27
CA HIS A 9 1.24 4.02 0.96
C HIS A 9 0.67 2.61 0.91
N ILE A 10 1.40 1.67 1.48
CA ILE A 10 0.94 0.28 1.54
C ILE A 10 -0.33 0.16 2.36
N ASP A 11 -0.39 0.85 3.49
CA ASP A 11 -1.58 0.81 4.35
C ASP A 11 -2.79 1.39 3.64
N ILE A 12 -2.61 2.45 2.85
CA ILE A 12 -3.69 3.02 2.06
C ILE A 12 -4.17 2.01 1.01
N LEU A 13 -3.23 1.38 0.31
CA LEU A 13 -3.58 0.37 -0.69
C LEU A 13 -4.32 -0.80 -0.06
N ARG A 14 -3.89 -1.24 1.12
CA ARG A 14 -4.57 -2.32 1.83
C ARG A 14 -5.99 -1.94 2.20
N ALA A 15 -6.17 -0.71 2.69
CA ALA A 15 -7.49 -0.25 3.08
C ALA A 15 -8.41 -0.23 1.88
N LEU A 16 -7.94 0.25 0.74
CA LEU A 16 -8.75 0.29 -0.47
C LEU A 16 -9.01 -1.10 -1.03
N ALA A 17 -8.04 -1.99 -0.95
CA ALA A 17 -8.23 -3.36 -1.43
C ALA A 17 -9.24 -4.10 -0.57
N TYR A 18 -9.20 -3.88 0.73
CA TYR A 18 -10.07 -4.58 1.67
C TYR A 18 -11.50 -4.03 1.66
N HIS A 19 -11.64 -2.72 1.67
CA HIS A 19 -12.95 -2.07 1.81
C HIS A 19 -13.57 -1.66 0.48
N GLY A 20 -12.81 -1.70 -0.60
CA GLY A 20 -13.26 -1.22 -1.88
C GLY A 20 -13.13 0.29 -1.95
N ARG A 21 -14.14 0.95 -2.52
CA ARG A 21 -14.11 2.38 -2.71
C ARG A 21 -14.31 3.12 -1.39
N LEU A 22 -13.43 4.07 -1.08
CA LEU A 22 -13.50 4.82 0.17
C LEU A 22 -13.42 6.32 -0.07
N LYS A 23 -14.06 7.06 0.82
CA LYS A 23 -13.92 8.51 0.90
C LYS A 23 -12.61 8.86 1.60
N PRO A 24 -12.05 10.06 1.36
CA PRO A 24 -10.83 10.47 2.06
C PRO A 24 -10.91 10.34 3.58
N THR A 25 -12.04 10.75 4.17
CA THR A 25 -12.21 10.67 5.61
C THR A 25 -12.12 9.22 6.11
N HIS A 26 -12.68 8.30 5.35
CA HIS A 26 -12.63 6.89 5.72
C HIS A 26 -11.22 6.33 5.57
N ILE A 27 -10.48 6.82 4.59
CA ILE A 27 -9.10 6.39 4.42
C ILE A 27 -8.24 6.83 5.60
N THR A 28 -8.45 8.03 6.11
CA THR A 28 -7.70 8.49 7.28
C THR A 28 -7.90 7.57 8.47
N TYR A 29 -9.12 7.09 8.66
CA TYR A 29 -9.39 6.13 9.74
C TYR A 29 -8.80 4.76 9.45
N LYS A 30 -9.05 4.24 8.27
CA LYS A 30 -8.67 2.85 7.97
C LYS A 30 -7.17 2.68 7.82
N ALA A 31 -6.49 3.68 7.29
CA ALA A 31 -5.04 3.62 7.12
C ALA A 31 -4.28 4.34 8.23
N ASN A 32 -5.01 4.98 9.15
CA ASN A 32 -4.42 5.71 10.25
C ASN A 32 -3.43 6.77 9.76
N VAL A 33 -3.89 7.65 8.90
CA VAL A 33 -3.10 8.69 8.28
C VAL A 33 -3.78 10.04 8.54
N ASN A 34 -3.01 11.07 8.86
CA ASN A 34 -3.62 12.38 9.05
C ASN A 34 -3.98 13.03 7.71
N CYS A 35 -4.87 14.01 7.76
CA CYS A 35 -5.42 14.61 6.54
C CYS A 35 -4.35 15.27 5.66
N SER A 36 -3.38 15.92 6.26
CA SER A 36 -2.38 16.63 5.47
C SER A 36 -1.44 15.65 4.76
N ALA A 37 -1.07 14.56 5.41
CA ALA A 37 -0.25 13.54 4.77
C ALA A 37 -1.05 12.76 3.73
N LEU A 38 -2.33 12.59 3.96
CA LEU A 38 -3.18 11.82 3.06
C LEU A 38 -3.20 12.40 1.65
N LYS A 39 -3.33 13.71 1.54
CA LYS A 39 -3.42 14.34 0.23
C LYS A 39 -2.18 14.05 -0.61
N GLU A 40 -1.01 14.19 -0.02
CA GLU A 40 0.24 13.89 -0.72
C GLU A 40 0.29 12.43 -1.14
N CYS A 41 -0.11 11.54 -0.24
CA CYS A 41 -0.09 10.11 -0.53
C CYS A 41 -1.06 9.75 -1.66
N LEU A 42 -2.25 10.34 -1.64
CA LEU A 42 -3.22 10.07 -2.70
C LEU A 42 -2.72 10.57 -4.05
N ASP A 43 -2.16 11.78 -4.08
CA ASP A 43 -1.62 12.33 -5.32
C ASP A 43 -0.51 11.43 -5.87
N PHE A 44 0.37 10.98 -4.99
CA PHE A 44 1.46 10.09 -5.36
C PHE A 44 0.94 8.79 -5.96
N LEU A 45 -0.04 8.18 -5.30
CA LEU A 45 -0.58 6.90 -5.75
C LEU A 45 -1.38 7.04 -7.05
N ILE A 46 -2.09 8.15 -7.22
CA ILE A 46 -2.83 8.42 -8.46
C ILE A 46 -1.85 8.61 -9.61
N GLU A 47 -0.80 9.35 -9.38
CA GLU A 47 0.20 9.61 -10.42
C GLU A 47 0.84 8.33 -10.92
N ARG A 48 0.96 7.33 -10.07
CA ARG A 48 1.53 6.05 -10.43
C ARG A 48 0.49 5.03 -10.89
N ASN A 49 -0.75 5.47 -11.02
CA ASN A 49 -1.86 4.61 -11.46
C ASN A 49 -2.15 3.44 -10.53
N LEU A 50 -1.78 3.58 -9.27
CA LEU A 50 -2.05 2.54 -8.28
C LEU A 50 -3.45 2.66 -7.69
N ILE A 51 -3.99 3.86 -7.67
CA ILE A 51 -5.37 4.12 -7.28
C ILE A 51 -6.00 5.06 -8.30
N LYS A 52 -7.32 5.14 -8.26
CA LYS A 52 -8.05 6.04 -9.14
C LYS A 52 -9.04 6.85 -8.31
N GLU A 53 -9.27 8.08 -8.74
CA GLU A 53 -10.23 8.96 -8.13
C GLU A 53 -11.54 8.86 -8.89
N GLN A 54 -12.63 8.76 -8.17
CA GLN A 54 -13.96 8.73 -8.75
C GLN A 54 -14.78 9.85 -8.12
N SER A 55 -15.43 10.65 -8.95
CA SER A 55 -16.30 11.71 -8.48
C SER A 55 -17.73 11.34 -8.79
N ILE A 56 -18.57 11.42 -7.80
CA ILE A 56 -19.99 11.15 -7.95
C ILE A 56 -20.75 12.42 -7.59
N SER A 57 -21.49 12.94 -8.55
CA SER A 57 -22.30 14.14 -8.32
C SER A 57 -23.75 13.75 -8.15
N ARG A 58 -24.34 14.20 -7.05
CA ARG A 58 -25.77 14.05 -6.82
C ARG A 58 -26.31 15.34 -6.23
N ARG A 59 -27.36 15.88 -6.82
CA ARG A 59 -28.06 17.03 -6.27
C ARG A 59 -27.13 18.16 -5.81
N LYS A 60 -26.30 18.66 -6.66
CA LYS A 60 -25.37 19.76 -6.35
C LYS A 60 -24.25 19.40 -5.39
N GLN A 61 -24.13 18.14 -4.99
CA GLN A 61 -23.01 17.70 -4.18
C GLN A 61 -22.13 16.76 -4.97
N THR A 62 -20.85 17.03 -4.95
CA THR A 62 -19.85 16.16 -5.57
C THR A 62 -19.07 15.48 -4.46
N ARG A 63 -19.03 14.16 -4.51
CA ARG A 63 -18.26 13.38 -3.54
C ARG A 63 -17.16 12.65 -4.26
N LYS A 64 -15.99 12.73 -3.68
CA LYS A 64 -14.82 12.02 -4.22
C LYS A 64 -14.61 10.73 -3.49
N TYR A 65 -14.31 9.70 -4.26
CA TYR A 65 -13.97 8.39 -3.75
C TYR A 65 -12.69 7.93 -4.39
N TYR A 66 -12.01 7.06 -3.71
CA TYR A 66 -10.76 6.49 -4.22
C TYR A 66 -10.87 4.98 -4.21
N ALA A 67 -10.33 4.35 -5.23
CA ALA A 67 -10.37 2.91 -5.37
C ALA A 67 -9.03 2.42 -5.87
N ILE A 68 -8.66 1.20 -5.50
CA ILE A 68 -7.42 0.61 -5.97
C ILE A 68 -7.60 0.13 -7.40
N THR A 69 -6.55 0.24 -8.19
CA THR A 69 -6.54 -0.25 -9.57
C THR A 69 -6.01 -1.68 -9.61
N ASP A 70 -6.10 -2.31 -10.78
CA ASP A 70 -5.50 -3.62 -10.96
C ASP A 70 -3.99 -3.57 -10.74
N LEU A 71 -3.35 -2.49 -11.18
CA LEU A 71 -1.92 -2.31 -10.94
C LEU A 71 -1.64 -2.18 -9.45
N GLY A 72 -2.50 -1.47 -8.72
CA GLY A 72 -2.38 -1.35 -7.27
C GLY A 72 -2.51 -2.69 -6.57
N LEU A 73 -3.44 -3.51 -7.02
CA LEU A 73 -3.61 -4.85 -6.45
C LEU A 73 -2.37 -5.71 -6.71
N THR A 74 -1.83 -5.63 -7.90
CA THR A 74 -0.60 -6.35 -8.25
C THR A 74 0.57 -5.90 -7.38
N ALA A 75 0.71 -4.59 -7.21
CA ALA A 75 1.77 -4.04 -6.37
C ALA A 75 1.62 -4.52 -4.93
N LEU A 76 0.40 -4.54 -4.42
CA LEU A 76 0.15 -4.98 -3.05
C LEU A 76 0.48 -6.46 -2.88
N ARG A 77 0.16 -7.27 -3.87
CA ARG A 77 0.51 -8.68 -3.85
C ARG A 77 2.01 -8.88 -3.82
N ASN A 78 2.73 -8.11 -4.64
CA ASN A 78 4.18 -8.18 -4.67
C ASN A 78 4.80 -7.79 -3.34
N VAL A 79 4.23 -6.79 -2.67
CA VAL A 79 4.69 -6.39 -1.35
C VAL A 79 4.53 -7.53 -0.35
N LYS A 80 3.42 -8.24 -0.40
CA LYS A 80 3.20 -9.39 0.47
C LYS A 80 4.26 -10.46 0.27
N GLU A 81 4.59 -10.73 -0.99
CA GLU A 81 5.59 -11.73 -1.31
C GLU A 81 6.97 -11.32 -0.81
N ILE A 82 7.32 -10.06 -0.99
CA ILE A 82 8.59 -9.53 -0.50
C ILE A 82 8.67 -9.62 1.01
N ASN A 83 7.58 -9.28 1.69
CA ASN A 83 7.55 -9.35 3.15
C ASN A 83 7.75 -10.78 3.64
N LYS A 84 7.16 -11.75 2.98
CA LYS A 84 7.38 -13.15 3.32
C LYS A 84 8.83 -13.53 3.17
N ALA A 85 9.45 -13.14 2.07
CA ALA A 85 10.84 -13.43 1.82
C ALA A 85 11.74 -12.81 2.88
N LEU A 86 11.47 -11.57 3.24
CA LEU A 86 12.24 -10.88 4.26
C LEU A 86 12.09 -11.56 5.62
N HIS A 87 10.90 -12.02 5.92
CA HIS A 87 10.67 -12.76 7.17
C HIS A 87 11.51 -14.01 7.23
N VAL A 88 11.59 -14.74 6.14
CA VAL A 88 12.41 -15.93 6.09
C VAL A 88 13.88 -15.60 6.33
N PHE A 89 14.37 -14.53 5.72
CA PHE A 89 15.75 -14.09 5.92
C PHE A 89 15.99 -13.68 7.36
N GLU A 90 15.06 -12.97 7.95
CA GLU A 90 15.20 -12.54 9.34
C GLU A 90 15.27 -13.73 10.28
N GLU A 91 14.45 -14.73 10.07
CA GLU A 91 14.47 -15.94 10.88
C GLU A 91 15.79 -16.67 10.73
N ALA A 92 16.29 -16.77 9.52
CA ALA A 92 17.57 -17.42 9.28
C ALA A 92 18.69 -16.68 10.00
N ASN A 93 18.68 -15.36 9.96
CA ASN A 93 19.69 -14.57 10.66
C ASN A 93 19.61 -14.74 12.16
N VAL A 94 18.40 -14.73 12.69
CA VAL A 94 18.19 -14.90 14.13
C VAL A 94 18.65 -16.26 14.59
N SER A 95 18.47 -17.27 13.77
CA SER A 95 18.90 -18.61 14.14
C SER A 95 20.41 -18.81 13.99
N GLY A 96 21.12 -17.80 13.55
CA GLY A 96 22.55 -17.88 13.40
C GLY A 96 23.00 -18.57 12.14
N ILE A 97 22.07 -18.87 11.28
CA ILE A 97 22.42 -19.50 10.02
C ILE A 97 22.98 -18.45 9.10
N GLU A 98 24.17 -18.69 8.66
CA GLU A 98 24.78 -17.82 7.71
C GLU A 98 24.10 -18.05 6.39
N LEU A 99 23.55 -16.98 5.82
CA LEU A 99 22.89 -17.10 4.55
C LEU A 99 23.95 -17.34 3.49
N PRO A 100 23.91 -18.49 2.89
CA PRO A 100 24.91 -18.78 1.87
C PRO A 100 24.61 -17.92 0.67
N TYR A 101 25.64 -17.58 -0.02
CA TYR A 101 25.52 -16.74 -1.17
C TYR A 101 24.83 -17.38 -2.32
N GLU A 102 24.52 -18.61 -2.18
CA GLU A 102 23.70 -19.25 -3.18
C GLU A 102 22.36 -18.56 -3.29
N THR A 103 21.97 -17.81 -2.29
CA THR A 103 20.74 -17.03 -2.41
C THR A 103 20.85 -16.03 -3.53
N GLU A 104 22.05 -15.60 -3.81
CA GLU A 104 22.27 -14.69 -4.91
C GLU A 104 22.09 -15.38 -6.23
N ARG A 105 22.22 -16.64 -6.21
CA ARG A 105 22.11 -17.41 -7.42
C ARG A 105 20.69 -17.77 -7.75
N ILE A 106 19.77 -17.34 -6.94
CA ILE A 106 18.38 -17.54 -7.27
C ILE A 106 18.10 -16.75 -8.53
N PRO A 107 17.71 -17.43 -9.56
CA PRO A 107 17.44 -16.73 -10.80
C PRO A 107 16.17 -15.92 -10.66
N PHE A 108 16.17 -14.80 -11.25
CA PHE A 108 15.01 -13.93 -11.23
C PHE A 108 14.45 -13.77 -12.60
#